data_08f80697e7bda96c51e3abd8cbf89070
#
_entry.id   08f80697e7bda96c51e3abd8cbf89070
#
_cell.length_a   1.000
_cell.length_b   1.000
_cell.length_c   1.000
_cell.angle_alpha   90.00
_cell.angle_beta   90.00
_cell.angle_gamma   90.00
#
_symmetry.space_group_name_H-M   'P 1'
#
loop_
_entity.id
_entity.type
_entity.pdbx_description
1 polymer ?
#
loop_
_entity_poly.entity_id
_entity_poly.type
_entity_poly.pdbx_seq_one_letter_code
_entity_poly.pdbx_strand_id
1 'polypeptide(L)'
;MRSISGVQAQVAAAACLALRARVNGLAPEDVEGHLWVERKLVKTWCMRATLHYLPASDLPWYLAGICPSIALKEHRWMAKDGLERPLLDRMVDAVVEVLSDGPLTRREIGYRVVARIGEEARPWVEHSWGGVIKQACLRGLVCFGPERGREVTFAQLDQWIPGVKRLSEREGAYARARVLENYLRGYGPATIQDFSFWSGVPVSDAAEARQDLGERVVGVSIAGAEALVLREDVETLVSMDEPEHAANLLPSFDPFLLGHRDKTLLLDSEHYKKVYRKAGWISPVMLVGGRIAGTWNYTRSGKRLVVEFEPFGALGLHERRAEEERLEQEAGDVGRLLGFEEIQVRWSSTAVRAGCVTY
;
A
#
# COMPACT_ATOMS: atom_id res chain seq x y z
N MET A 1 0.41 -2.66 -11.58
CA MET A 1 0.81 -3.21 -10.28
C MET A 1 2.33 -3.23 -10.11
N ARG A 2 3.12 -3.79 -11.03
CA ARG A 2 4.60 -3.79 -10.94
C ARG A 2 5.19 -2.40 -10.85
N SER A 3 4.73 -1.47 -11.67
CA SER A 3 5.23 -0.08 -11.73
C SER A 3 5.02 0.72 -10.43
N ILE A 4 4.14 0.27 -9.54
CA ILE A 4 3.87 0.90 -8.25
C ILE A 4 4.27 0.02 -7.07
N SER A 5 5.00 -1.07 -7.33
CA SER A 5 5.56 -1.96 -6.31
C SER A 5 4.53 -2.51 -5.31
N GLY A 6 3.32 -2.79 -5.79
CA GLY A 6 2.19 -3.27 -4.99
C GLY A 6 1.27 -2.17 -4.46
N VAL A 7 0.15 -2.57 -3.86
CA VAL A 7 -0.86 -1.68 -3.30
C VAL A 7 -1.16 -2.08 -1.87
N GLN A 8 -1.18 -1.10 -0.96
CA GLN A 8 -1.57 -1.38 0.43
C GLN A 8 -3.05 -1.79 0.49
N ALA A 9 -3.33 -2.94 1.08
CA ALA A 9 -4.64 -3.60 1.08
C ALA A 9 -5.23 -3.76 2.49
N GLN A 10 -4.89 -2.84 3.40
CA GLN A 10 -5.46 -2.78 4.74
C GLN A 10 -6.97 -2.52 4.68
N VAL A 11 -7.40 -1.73 3.71
CA VAL A 11 -8.78 -1.47 3.34
C VAL A 11 -8.97 -1.92 1.89
N ALA A 12 -9.68 -3.03 1.67
CA ALA A 12 -9.81 -3.64 0.34
C ALA A 12 -10.43 -2.69 -0.70
N ALA A 13 -11.46 -1.94 -0.33
CA ALA A 13 -12.08 -0.96 -1.21
C ALA A 13 -11.09 0.15 -1.64
N ALA A 14 -10.23 0.62 -0.72
CA ALA A 14 -9.20 1.59 -1.05
C ALA A 14 -8.14 1.01 -2.01
N ALA A 15 -7.78 -0.27 -1.84
CA ALA A 15 -6.86 -0.94 -2.75
C ALA A 15 -7.44 -1.06 -4.18
N CYS A 16 -8.72 -1.40 -4.31
CA CYS A 16 -9.41 -1.43 -5.61
C CYS A 16 -9.46 -0.02 -6.25
N LEU A 17 -9.78 1.01 -5.47
CA LEU A 17 -9.79 2.39 -5.94
C LEU A 17 -8.40 2.87 -6.36
N ALA A 18 -7.33 2.47 -5.64
CA ALA A 18 -5.95 2.79 -6.02
C ALA A 18 -5.55 2.14 -7.35
N LEU A 19 -6.04 0.94 -7.62
CA LEU A 19 -5.85 0.27 -8.91
C LEU A 19 -6.66 0.96 -10.02
N ARG A 20 -7.92 1.32 -9.76
CA ARG A 20 -8.76 2.06 -10.70
C ARG A 20 -8.11 3.37 -11.13
N ALA A 21 -7.53 4.12 -10.21
CA ALA A 21 -6.83 5.38 -10.54
C ALA A 21 -5.68 5.20 -11.56
N ARG A 22 -5.29 3.95 -11.89
CA ARG A 22 -4.17 3.60 -12.78
C ARG A 22 -4.55 2.67 -13.93
N VAL A 23 -5.75 2.10 -13.89
CA VAL A 23 -6.22 1.12 -14.88
C VAL A 23 -7.62 1.50 -15.31
N ASN A 24 -7.76 1.90 -16.57
CA ASN A 24 -9.04 2.25 -17.15
C ASN A 24 -9.94 1.01 -17.27
N GLY A 25 -11.21 1.14 -16.92
CA GLY A 25 -12.19 0.08 -17.06
C GLY A 25 -12.04 -1.10 -16.10
N LEU A 26 -11.23 -0.95 -15.03
CA LEU A 26 -11.08 -1.98 -14.01
C LEU A 26 -12.42 -2.22 -13.29
N ALA A 27 -12.84 -3.50 -13.23
CA ALA A 27 -13.94 -3.96 -12.40
C ALA A 27 -13.44 -4.58 -11.09
N PRO A 28 -14.23 -4.56 -10.00
CA PRO A 28 -13.85 -5.22 -8.75
C PRO A 28 -13.58 -6.72 -8.94
N GLU A 29 -14.34 -7.37 -9.81
CA GLU A 29 -14.25 -8.80 -10.15
C GLU A 29 -12.89 -9.13 -10.79
N ASP A 30 -12.25 -8.20 -11.50
CA ASP A 30 -10.92 -8.39 -12.08
C ASP A 30 -9.88 -8.56 -10.95
N VAL A 31 -9.99 -7.75 -9.91
CA VAL A 31 -9.07 -7.83 -8.74
C VAL A 31 -9.28 -9.13 -7.99
N GLU A 32 -10.54 -9.52 -7.76
CA GLU A 32 -10.89 -10.79 -7.10
C GLU A 32 -10.46 -11.99 -7.95
N GLY A 33 -10.70 -11.94 -9.26
CA GLY A 33 -10.25 -12.96 -10.21
C GLY A 33 -8.74 -13.18 -10.14
N HIS A 34 -7.96 -12.10 -10.16
CA HIS A 34 -6.51 -12.18 -10.06
C HIS A 34 -6.00 -12.62 -8.68
N LEU A 35 -6.72 -12.33 -7.59
CA LEU A 35 -6.35 -12.77 -6.24
C LEU A 35 -6.69 -14.23 -5.99
N TRP A 36 -7.94 -14.63 -6.33
CA TRP A 36 -8.50 -15.87 -5.81
C TRP A 36 -8.64 -16.99 -6.84
N VAL A 37 -8.75 -16.65 -8.13
CA VAL A 37 -8.93 -17.62 -9.22
C VAL A 37 -7.61 -17.84 -9.97
N GLU A 38 -7.09 -16.79 -10.60
CA GLU A 38 -5.85 -16.85 -11.40
C GLU A 38 -4.58 -16.85 -10.53
N ARG A 39 -4.70 -16.33 -9.30
CA ARG A 39 -3.61 -16.23 -8.32
C ARG A 39 -2.37 -15.50 -8.84
N LYS A 40 -2.58 -14.54 -9.75
CA LYS A 40 -1.55 -13.63 -10.26
C LYS A 40 -1.19 -12.54 -9.25
N LEU A 41 -2.09 -12.25 -8.31
CA LEU A 41 -1.90 -11.39 -7.17
C LEU A 41 -1.94 -12.20 -5.87
N VAL A 42 -1.13 -11.77 -4.91
CA VAL A 42 -1.10 -12.34 -3.56
C VAL A 42 -1.42 -11.26 -2.55
N LYS A 43 -2.34 -11.55 -1.62
CA LYS A 43 -2.59 -10.72 -0.44
C LYS A 43 -1.73 -11.24 0.70
N THR A 44 -0.83 -10.42 1.25
CA THR A 44 0.05 -10.82 2.34
C THR A 44 0.51 -9.61 3.15
N TRP A 45 1.06 -9.83 4.35
CA TRP A 45 1.83 -8.80 5.05
C TRP A 45 3.19 -8.64 4.38
N CYS A 46 3.57 -7.39 4.13
CA CYS A 46 4.83 -7.03 3.50
C CYS A 46 5.34 -5.68 4.03
N MET A 47 5.57 -4.69 3.17
CA MET A 47 6.13 -3.39 3.53
C MET A 47 5.53 -2.82 4.80
N ARG A 48 6.38 -2.31 5.72
CA ARG A 48 5.95 -1.72 7.01
C ARG A 48 5.09 -2.64 7.88
N ALA A 49 5.13 -3.97 7.65
CA ALA A 49 4.26 -4.95 8.31
C ALA A 49 2.74 -4.71 8.08
N THR A 50 2.36 -4.05 6.97
CA THR A 50 0.97 -3.84 6.54
C THR A 50 0.57 -4.79 5.42
N LEU A 51 -0.75 -4.92 5.18
CA LEU A 51 -1.28 -5.80 4.13
C LEU A 51 -1.08 -5.16 2.75
N HIS A 52 -0.68 -6.00 1.78
CA HIS A 52 -0.46 -5.59 0.40
C HIS A 52 -1.03 -6.60 -0.59
N TYR A 53 -1.45 -6.10 -1.75
CA TYR A 53 -1.57 -6.89 -2.97
C TYR A 53 -0.27 -6.76 -3.73
N LEU A 54 0.38 -7.89 -4.02
CA LEU A 54 1.64 -7.98 -4.74
C LEU A 54 1.48 -8.92 -5.94
N PRO A 55 2.14 -8.65 -7.08
CA PRO A 55 2.25 -9.64 -8.14
C PRO A 55 2.92 -10.91 -7.63
N ALA A 56 2.33 -12.08 -7.89
CA ALA A 56 2.89 -13.36 -7.49
C ALA A 56 4.31 -13.58 -8.03
N SER A 57 4.58 -13.08 -9.25
CA SER A 57 5.91 -13.12 -9.88
C SER A 57 6.98 -12.31 -9.17
N ASP A 58 6.59 -11.25 -8.46
CA ASP A 58 7.52 -10.34 -7.82
C ASP A 58 7.67 -10.65 -6.32
N LEU A 59 6.75 -11.45 -5.77
CA LEU A 59 6.72 -11.82 -4.36
C LEU A 59 8.06 -12.37 -3.83
N PRO A 60 8.82 -13.21 -4.56
CA PRO A 60 10.13 -13.70 -4.11
C PRO A 60 11.11 -12.60 -3.72
N TRP A 61 11.11 -11.48 -4.47
CA TRP A 61 12.01 -10.35 -4.19
C TRP A 61 11.67 -9.66 -2.87
N TYR A 62 10.37 -9.49 -2.58
CA TYR A 62 9.90 -8.90 -1.32
C TYR A 62 10.18 -9.81 -0.12
N LEU A 63 9.90 -11.12 -0.28
CA LEU A 63 10.09 -12.10 0.78
C LEU A 63 11.57 -12.24 1.17
N ALA A 64 12.50 -12.21 0.23
CA ALA A 64 13.92 -12.33 0.51
C ALA A 64 14.57 -10.98 0.84
N GLY A 65 14.18 -9.89 0.15
CA GLY A 65 14.87 -8.61 0.22
C GLY A 65 14.46 -7.74 1.41
N ILE A 66 13.19 -7.73 1.79
CA ILE A 66 12.69 -6.80 2.81
C ILE A 66 11.96 -7.48 3.98
N CYS A 67 11.23 -8.56 3.75
CA CYS A 67 10.44 -9.21 4.81
C CYS A 67 11.28 -9.72 6.00
N PRO A 68 12.52 -10.21 5.87
CA PRO A 68 13.32 -10.66 7.00
C PRO A 68 13.58 -9.55 8.02
N SER A 69 13.95 -8.34 7.59
CA SER A 69 14.16 -7.19 8.48
C SER A 69 12.87 -6.79 9.20
N ILE A 70 11.72 -6.87 8.50
CA ILE A 70 10.40 -6.59 9.07
C ILE A 70 10.01 -7.67 10.09
N ALA A 71 10.18 -8.95 9.75
CA ALA A 71 9.88 -10.07 10.65
C ALA A 71 10.69 -10.00 11.94
N LEU A 72 11.98 -9.62 11.84
CA LEU A 72 12.84 -9.41 13.00
C LEU A 72 12.33 -8.26 13.89
N LYS A 73 11.92 -7.14 13.30
CA LYS A 73 11.35 -6.00 14.02
C LYS A 73 10.05 -6.39 14.74
N GLU A 74 9.14 -7.08 14.07
CA GLU A 74 7.90 -7.58 14.64
C GLU A 74 8.17 -8.57 15.79
N HIS A 75 9.13 -9.49 15.63
CA HIS A 75 9.51 -10.41 16.70
C HIS A 75 10.08 -9.67 17.92
N ARG A 76 10.96 -8.68 17.72
CA ARG A 76 11.50 -7.86 18.83
C ARG A 76 10.40 -7.16 19.63
N TRP A 77 9.32 -6.77 18.96
CA TRP A 77 8.15 -6.21 19.65
C TRP A 77 7.43 -7.28 20.49
N MET A 78 7.14 -8.45 19.90
CA MET A 78 6.49 -9.57 20.63
C MET A 78 7.36 -10.12 21.78
N ALA A 79 8.68 -10.11 21.62
CA ALA A 79 9.61 -10.55 22.66
C ALA A 79 9.55 -9.67 23.92
N LYS A 80 9.16 -8.38 23.81
CA LYS A 80 8.94 -7.51 24.98
C LYS A 80 7.77 -7.98 25.83
N ASP A 81 6.80 -8.64 25.21
CA ASP A 81 5.62 -9.20 25.85
C ASP A 81 5.81 -10.70 26.19
N GLY A 82 7.07 -11.20 26.11
CA GLY A 82 7.45 -12.53 26.57
C GLY A 82 7.45 -13.63 25.50
N LEU A 83 7.23 -13.32 24.22
CA LEU A 83 7.31 -14.33 23.16
C LEU A 83 8.76 -14.57 22.71
N GLU A 84 9.37 -15.60 23.24
CA GLU A 84 10.72 -16.03 22.86
C GLU A 84 10.74 -16.72 21.48
N ARG A 85 11.88 -16.66 20.81
CA ARG A 85 12.08 -17.19 19.47
C ARG A 85 11.73 -18.68 19.31
N PRO A 86 12.16 -19.60 20.22
CA PRO A 86 11.84 -21.01 20.08
C PRO A 86 10.33 -21.29 20.09
N LEU A 87 9.58 -20.60 20.95
CA LEU A 87 8.12 -20.74 21.01
C LEU A 87 7.46 -20.15 19.76
N LEU A 88 7.92 -18.99 19.29
CA LEU A 88 7.45 -18.42 18.02
C LEU A 88 7.65 -19.40 16.86
N ASP A 89 8.84 -19.99 16.73
CA ASP A 89 9.16 -20.92 15.64
C ASP A 89 8.26 -22.14 15.68
N ARG A 90 8.06 -22.77 16.84
CA ARG A 90 7.10 -23.88 17.03
C ARG A 90 5.68 -23.50 16.63
N MET A 91 5.22 -22.30 16.99
CA MET A 91 3.87 -21.84 16.62
C MET A 91 3.76 -21.57 15.12
N VAL A 92 4.79 -21.01 14.48
CA VAL A 92 4.81 -20.80 13.02
C VAL A 92 4.74 -22.14 12.29
N ASP A 93 5.53 -23.14 12.73
CA ASP A 93 5.49 -24.49 12.15
C ASP A 93 4.09 -25.12 12.32
N ALA A 94 3.49 -24.99 13.50
CA ALA A 94 2.13 -25.47 13.75
C ALA A 94 1.08 -24.77 12.87
N VAL A 95 1.21 -23.44 12.63
CA VAL A 95 0.33 -22.71 11.70
C VAL A 95 0.45 -23.27 10.28
N VAL A 96 1.67 -23.52 9.80
CA VAL A 96 1.88 -24.10 8.48
C VAL A 96 1.27 -25.50 8.39
N GLU A 97 1.50 -26.35 9.41
CA GLU A 97 1.00 -27.71 9.43
C GLU A 97 -0.53 -27.79 9.42
N VAL A 98 -1.23 -26.96 10.22
CA VAL A 98 -2.70 -26.98 10.25
C VAL A 98 -3.35 -26.49 8.95
N LEU A 99 -2.61 -25.78 8.11
CA LEU A 99 -3.04 -25.31 6.79
C LEU A 99 -2.78 -26.33 5.67
N SER A 100 -2.24 -27.53 5.97
CA SER A 100 -1.92 -28.55 4.95
C SER A 100 -3.12 -29.02 4.14
N ASP A 101 -4.31 -29.05 4.76
CA ASP A 101 -5.54 -29.54 4.15
C ASP A 101 -6.33 -28.44 3.41
N GLY A 102 -5.82 -27.20 3.40
CA GLY A 102 -6.42 -26.08 2.69
C GLY A 102 -6.61 -24.83 3.56
N PRO A 103 -7.27 -23.81 3.00
CA PRO A 103 -7.45 -22.52 3.68
C PRO A 103 -8.33 -22.61 4.94
N LEU A 104 -7.87 -21.98 6.03
CA LEU A 104 -8.55 -21.89 7.32
C LEU A 104 -8.73 -20.43 7.73
N THR A 105 -9.78 -20.15 8.49
CA THR A 105 -9.98 -18.88 9.18
C THR A 105 -9.00 -18.74 10.35
N ARG A 106 -8.78 -17.48 10.82
CA ARG A 106 -7.95 -17.23 12.01
C ARG A 106 -8.42 -18.06 13.22
N ARG A 107 -9.73 -18.15 13.43
CA ARG A 107 -10.32 -18.88 14.55
C ARG A 107 -10.03 -20.38 14.46
N GLU A 108 -10.16 -20.97 13.26
CA GLU A 108 -9.85 -22.39 13.03
C GLU A 108 -8.35 -22.67 13.24
N ILE A 109 -7.47 -21.79 12.75
CA ILE A 109 -6.02 -21.88 13.00
C ILE A 109 -5.75 -21.80 14.52
N GLY A 110 -6.32 -20.79 15.20
CA GLY A 110 -6.16 -20.62 16.64
C GLY A 110 -6.53 -21.87 17.41
N TYR A 111 -7.71 -22.42 17.17
CA TYR A 111 -8.17 -23.65 17.80
C TYR A 111 -7.20 -24.84 17.58
N ARG A 112 -6.78 -25.07 16.33
CA ARG A 112 -5.91 -26.20 15.98
C ARG A 112 -4.48 -26.03 16.51
N VAL A 113 -3.92 -24.81 16.48
CA VAL A 113 -2.58 -24.53 17.00
C VAL A 113 -2.55 -24.63 18.52
N VAL A 114 -3.56 -24.11 19.22
CA VAL A 114 -3.67 -24.25 20.68
C VAL A 114 -3.76 -25.72 21.10
N ALA A 115 -4.50 -26.55 20.36
CA ALA A 115 -4.57 -27.99 20.63
C ALA A 115 -3.21 -28.71 20.49
N ARG A 116 -2.28 -28.17 19.70
CA ARG A 116 -0.93 -28.77 19.49
C ARG A 116 0.14 -28.22 20.44
N ILE A 117 0.10 -26.91 20.70
CA ILE A 117 1.16 -26.20 21.42
C ILE A 117 0.82 -26.05 22.90
N GLY A 118 -0.47 -25.77 23.22
CA GLY A 118 -0.97 -25.43 24.54
C GLY A 118 -1.61 -24.05 24.58
N GLU A 119 -2.22 -23.70 25.72
CA GLU A 119 -2.93 -22.43 25.92
C GLU A 119 -2.01 -21.21 25.86
N GLU A 120 -0.72 -21.38 26.08
CA GLU A 120 0.28 -20.30 25.91
C GLU A 120 0.34 -19.75 24.49
N ALA A 121 -0.09 -20.49 23.48
CA ALA A 121 -0.13 -20.05 22.09
C ALA A 121 -1.30 -19.10 21.79
N ARG A 122 -2.42 -19.18 22.54
CA ARG A 122 -3.69 -18.49 22.24
C ARG A 122 -3.53 -16.98 22.05
N PRO A 123 -2.88 -16.22 22.96
CA PRO A 123 -2.76 -14.77 22.82
C PRO A 123 -2.04 -14.35 21.53
N TRP A 124 -1.15 -15.19 21.03
CA TRP A 124 -0.30 -14.91 19.89
C TRP A 124 -0.92 -15.31 18.55
N VAL A 125 -1.67 -16.39 18.50
CA VAL A 125 -2.31 -16.88 17.27
C VAL A 125 -3.61 -16.14 17.00
N GLU A 126 -4.39 -15.82 18.04
CA GLU A 126 -5.65 -15.09 17.92
C GLU A 126 -5.47 -13.56 17.88
N HIS A 127 -4.23 -13.06 17.98
CA HIS A 127 -3.93 -11.64 18.02
C HIS A 127 -4.46 -10.90 16.77
N SER A 128 -5.29 -9.87 16.98
CA SER A 128 -6.03 -9.18 15.92
C SER A 128 -5.14 -8.52 14.86
N TRP A 129 -3.94 -8.06 15.24
CA TRP A 129 -2.96 -7.42 14.35
C TRP A 129 -2.04 -8.42 13.63
N GLY A 130 -2.35 -9.70 13.66
CA GLY A 130 -1.65 -10.72 12.89
C GLY A 130 -0.82 -11.70 13.74
N GLY A 131 -0.11 -11.26 14.80
CA GLY A 131 0.64 -12.14 15.69
C GLY A 131 1.53 -13.15 14.95
N VAL A 132 1.42 -14.41 15.31
CA VAL A 132 2.19 -15.52 14.69
C VAL A 132 1.84 -15.72 13.21
N ILE A 133 0.58 -15.54 12.81
CA ILE A 133 0.18 -15.68 11.39
C ILE A 133 0.90 -14.62 10.53
N LYS A 134 1.06 -13.39 11.03
CA LYS A 134 1.86 -12.36 10.33
C LYS A 134 3.31 -12.80 10.17
N GLN A 135 3.89 -13.40 11.21
CA GLN A 135 5.25 -13.95 11.13
C GLN A 135 5.36 -15.05 10.07
N ALA A 136 4.39 -15.95 9.99
CA ALA A 136 4.35 -16.98 8.95
C ALA A 136 4.25 -16.36 7.53
N CYS A 137 3.47 -15.28 7.36
CA CYS A 137 3.38 -14.54 6.10
C CYS A 137 4.69 -13.84 5.73
N LEU A 138 5.31 -13.12 6.68
CA LEU A 138 6.60 -12.43 6.46
C LEU A 138 7.75 -13.39 6.17
N ARG A 139 7.65 -14.65 6.63
CA ARG A 139 8.60 -15.73 6.29
C ARG A 139 8.27 -16.40 4.95
N GLY A 140 7.21 -15.97 4.26
CA GLY A 140 6.80 -16.54 2.99
C GLY A 140 6.22 -17.95 3.08
N LEU A 141 5.71 -18.36 4.24
CA LEU A 141 5.14 -19.69 4.46
C LEU A 141 3.63 -19.70 4.25
N VAL A 142 2.98 -18.57 4.52
CA VAL A 142 1.53 -18.41 4.50
C VAL A 142 1.16 -17.12 3.75
N CYS A 143 0.00 -17.11 3.11
CA CYS A 143 -0.63 -15.92 2.56
C CYS A 143 -2.13 -15.91 2.88
N PHE A 144 -2.83 -14.84 2.53
CA PHE A 144 -4.28 -14.83 2.61
C PHE A 144 -4.88 -15.71 1.51
N GLY A 145 -5.97 -16.40 1.85
CA GLY A 145 -6.86 -17.10 0.94
C GLY A 145 -8.18 -16.32 0.74
N PRO A 146 -9.13 -16.86 -0.05
CA PRO A 146 -10.42 -16.24 -0.29
C PRO A 146 -11.24 -16.15 1.00
N GLU A 147 -12.04 -15.11 1.11
CA GLU A 147 -12.92 -14.93 2.26
C GLU A 147 -13.99 -16.02 2.30
N ARG A 148 -14.31 -16.48 3.52
CA ARG A 148 -15.40 -17.41 3.77
C ARG A 148 -16.51 -16.65 4.50
N GLY A 149 -17.48 -16.16 3.76
CA GLY A 149 -18.46 -15.21 4.25
C GLY A 149 -17.81 -13.85 4.57
N ARG A 150 -17.71 -13.50 5.85
CA ARG A 150 -17.04 -12.27 6.33
C ARG A 150 -15.69 -12.54 7.01
N GLU A 151 -15.27 -13.79 7.06
CA GLU A 151 -14.02 -14.18 7.70
C GLU A 151 -12.92 -14.33 6.66
N VAL A 152 -11.78 -13.69 6.90
CA VAL A 152 -10.57 -13.91 6.11
C VAL A 152 -10.02 -15.31 6.36
N THR A 153 -9.49 -15.94 5.32
CA THR A 153 -8.78 -17.20 5.43
C THR A 153 -7.29 -17.03 5.14
N PHE A 154 -6.53 -18.04 5.51
CA PHE A 154 -5.09 -18.15 5.25
C PHE A 154 -4.80 -19.50 4.61
N ALA A 155 -3.81 -19.54 3.73
CA ALA A 155 -3.38 -20.74 3.01
C ALA A 155 -1.86 -20.88 3.07
N GLN A 156 -1.35 -22.11 2.94
CA GLN A 156 0.08 -22.31 2.68
C GLN A 156 0.47 -21.67 1.34
N LEU A 157 1.53 -20.85 1.32
CA LEU A 157 1.92 -20.12 0.13
C LEU A 157 2.27 -21.05 -1.05
N ASP A 158 2.99 -22.14 -0.79
CA ASP A 158 3.43 -23.08 -1.84
C ASP A 158 2.27 -23.84 -2.47
N GLN A 159 1.19 -24.10 -1.71
CA GLN A 159 -0.03 -24.70 -2.24
C GLN A 159 -0.89 -23.67 -2.96
N TRP A 160 -0.87 -22.43 -2.46
CA TRP A 160 -1.66 -21.33 -3.04
C TRP A 160 -1.07 -20.84 -4.36
N ILE A 161 0.26 -20.70 -4.43
CA ILE A 161 1.02 -20.32 -5.62
C ILE A 161 2.03 -21.43 -5.94
N PRO A 162 1.63 -22.51 -6.61
CA PRO A 162 2.55 -23.58 -6.95
C PRO A 162 3.72 -23.06 -7.79
N GLY A 163 4.94 -23.44 -7.40
CA GLY A 163 6.15 -23.05 -8.11
C GLY A 163 6.65 -21.63 -7.81
N VAL A 164 6.13 -20.95 -6.77
CA VAL A 164 6.71 -19.69 -6.32
C VAL A 164 8.19 -19.91 -5.96
N LYS A 165 9.08 -19.16 -6.63
CA LYS A 165 10.52 -19.28 -6.38
C LYS A 165 10.85 -18.81 -4.96
N ARG A 166 11.55 -19.63 -4.19
CA ARG A 166 12.16 -19.22 -2.92
C ARG A 166 13.60 -18.81 -3.16
N LEU A 167 13.92 -17.57 -2.80
CA LEU A 167 15.30 -17.09 -2.81
C LEU A 167 15.96 -17.45 -1.47
N SER A 168 17.22 -17.81 -1.52
CA SER A 168 18.02 -18.09 -0.33
C SER A 168 18.37 -16.79 0.42
N GLU A 169 18.79 -16.91 1.67
CA GLU A 169 19.28 -15.76 2.45
C GLU A 169 20.47 -15.06 1.78
N ARG A 170 21.31 -15.81 1.04
CA ARG A 170 22.44 -15.26 0.27
C ARG A 170 22.00 -14.38 -0.89
N GLU A 171 20.80 -14.60 -1.43
CA GLU A 171 20.19 -13.78 -2.48
C GLU A 171 19.45 -12.56 -1.90
N GLY A 172 19.35 -12.43 -0.58
CA GLY A 172 18.58 -11.38 0.09
C GLY A 172 19.07 -9.96 -0.24
N ALA A 173 20.38 -9.71 -0.30
CA ALA A 173 20.94 -8.41 -0.70
C ALA A 173 20.57 -8.07 -2.15
N TYR A 174 20.76 -9.00 -3.09
CA TYR A 174 20.36 -8.83 -4.48
C TYR A 174 18.85 -8.60 -4.61
N ALA A 175 18.04 -9.35 -3.88
CA ALA A 175 16.59 -9.18 -3.86
C ALA A 175 16.18 -7.79 -3.35
N ARG A 176 16.87 -7.27 -2.31
CA ARG A 176 16.64 -5.92 -1.77
C ARG A 176 17.00 -4.84 -2.78
N ALA A 177 18.12 -4.99 -3.47
CA ALA A 177 18.50 -4.09 -4.56
C ALA A 177 17.46 -4.08 -5.67
N ARG A 178 16.90 -5.25 -6.01
CA ARG A 178 15.82 -5.37 -6.99
C ARG A 178 14.53 -4.68 -6.55
N VAL A 179 14.19 -4.76 -5.26
CA VAL A 179 13.03 -4.03 -4.70
C VAL A 179 13.28 -2.51 -4.71
N LEU A 180 14.50 -2.04 -4.40
CA LEU A 180 14.87 -0.64 -4.51
C LEU A 180 14.78 -0.14 -5.96
N GLU A 181 15.25 -0.92 -6.93
CA GLU A 181 15.12 -0.59 -8.35
C GLU A 181 13.65 -0.42 -8.78
N ASN A 182 12.78 -1.36 -8.39
CA ASN A 182 11.34 -1.27 -8.66
C ASN A 182 10.71 -0.05 -7.95
N TYR A 183 11.14 0.24 -6.73
CA TYR A 183 10.69 1.43 -5.99
C TYR A 183 11.10 2.71 -6.73
N LEU A 184 12.36 2.85 -7.15
CA LEU A 184 12.82 4.04 -7.89
C LEU A 184 12.08 4.21 -9.22
N ARG A 185 11.77 3.12 -9.93
CA ARG A 185 10.97 3.18 -11.17
C ARG A 185 9.56 3.72 -10.95
N GLY A 186 8.95 3.45 -9.79
CA GLY A 186 7.59 3.88 -9.49
C GLY A 186 7.49 5.20 -8.73
N TYR A 187 8.53 5.56 -7.99
CA TYR A 187 8.52 6.68 -7.04
C TYR A 187 9.74 7.59 -7.16
N GLY A 188 10.67 7.29 -8.06
CA GLY A 188 11.80 8.18 -8.30
C GLY A 188 11.36 9.51 -8.93
N PRO A 189 12.10 10.57 -8.62
CA PRO A 189 13.29 10.68 -7.78
C PRO A 189 12.98 10.53 -6.28
N ALA A 190 13.82 9.76 -5.55
CA ALA A 190 13.60 9.50 -4.14
C ALA A 190 14.92 9.30 -3.37
N THR A 191 14.92 9.53 -2.07
CA THR A 191 16.08 9.31 -1.19
C THR A 191 16.13 7.88 -0.65
N ILE A 192 17.27 7.48 -0.11
CA ILE A 192 17.40 6.21 0.65
C ILE A 192 16.50 6.20 1.89
N GLN A 193 16.28 7.36 2.51
CA GLN A 193 15.39 7.53 3.64
C GLN A 193 13.93 7.32 3.23
N ASP A 194 13.55 7.73 2.00
CA ASP A 194 12.21 7.45 1.46
C ASP A 194 12.01 5.96 1.23
N PHE A 195 12.98 5.27 0.63
CA PHE A 195 12.93 3.82 0.46
C PHE A 195 12.84 3.08 1.80
N SER A 196 13.66 3.45 2.78
CA SER A 196 13.60 2.89 4.14
C SER A 196 12.23 3.11 4.78
N PHE A 197 11.68 4.32 4.66
CA PHE A 197 10.33 4.66 5.15
C PHE A 197 9.24 3.84 4.45
N TRP A 198 9.31 3.76 3.11
CA TRP A 198 8.32 3.06 2.30
C TRP A 198 8.37 1.54 2.51
N SER A 199 9.55 0.94 2.54
CA SER A 199 9.73 -0.51 2.68
C SER A 199 9.60 -0.99 4.12
N GLY A 200 10.07 -0.19 5.07
CA GLY A 200 10.19 -0.53 6.49
C GLY A 200 11.51 -1.20 6.88
N VAL A 201 12.48 -1.30 5.95
CA VAL A 201 13.84 -1.80 6.25
C VAL A 201 14.69 -0.72 6.92
N PRO A 202 15.74 -1.08 7.68
CA PRO A 202 16.72 -0.13 8.20
C PRO A 202 17.39 0.69 7.10
N VAL A 203 17.78 1.93 7.41
CA VAL A 203 18.50 2.80 6.46
C VAL A 203 19.84 2.18 6.03
N SER A 204 20.52 1.42 6.90
CA SER A 204 21.72 0.66 6.56
C SER A 204 21.48 -0.32 5.42
N ASP A 205 20.42 -1.13 5.54
CA ASP A 205 20.04 -2.12 4.52
C ASP A 205 19.67 -1.45 3.19
N ALA A 206 19.00 -0.29 3.26
CA ALA A 206 18.65 0.52 2.10
C ALA A 206 19.90 1.09 1.41
N ALA A 207 20.91 1.53 2.18
CA ALA A 207 22.18 2.04 1.68
C ALA A 207 23.00 0.93 0.98
N GLU A 208 23.04 -0.27 1.55
CA GLU A 208 23.65 -1.45 0.91
C GLU A 208 22.98 -1.75 -0.44
N ALA A 209 21.64 -1.79 -0.47
CA ALA A 209 20.90 -2.02 -1.71
C ALA A 209 21.22 -0.97 -2.79
N ARG A 210 21.45 0.30 -2.40
CA ARG A 210 21.89 1.34 -3.32
C ARG A 210 23.30 1.05 -3.88
N GLN A 211 24.21 0.56 -3.05
CA GLN A 211 25.56 0.18 -3.50
C GLN A 211 25.52 -0.97 -4.51
N ASP A 212 24.67 -1.98 -4.28
CA ASP A 212 24.48 -3.12 -5.16
C ASP A 212 23.86 -2.72 -6.53
N LEU A 213 23.10 -1.62 -6.61
CA LEU A 213 22.62 -1.08 -7.87
C LEU A 213 23.71 -0.40 -8.70
N GLY A 214 24.77 0.10 -8.06
CA GLY A 214 25.95 0.69 -8.73
C GLY A 214 25.55 1.80 -9.70
N GLU A 215 26.04 1.70 -10.94
CA GLU A 215 25.83 2.70 -12.00
C GLU A 215 24.40 2.74 -12.57
N ARG A 216 23.52 1.80 -12.22
CA ARG A 216 22.11 1.82 -12.62
C ARG A 216 21.35 2.97 -11.99
N VAL A 217 21.89 3.57 -10.93
CA VAL A 217 21.28 4.67 -10.18
C VAL A 217 22.17 5.89 -10.21
N VAL A 218 21.60 7.05 -10.49
CA VAL A 218 22.30 8.34 -10.50
C VAL A 218 21.67 9.29 -9.49
N GLY A 219 22.51 10.18 -8.94
CA GLY A 219 22.07 11.29 -8.09
C GLY A 219 21.53 12.45 -8.93
N VAL A 220 20.43 13.03 -8.49
CA VAL A 220 19.83 14.25 -9.05
C VAL A 220 19.51 15.22 -7.92
N SER A 221 19.38 16.53 -8.24
CA SER A 221 18.95 17.54 -7.26
C SER A 221 17.50 17.94 -7.52
N ILE A 222 16.64 17.85 -6.49
CA ILE A 222 15.25 18.30 -6.55
C ILE A 222 15.03 19.31 -5.44
N ALA A 223 14.68 20.53 -5.79
CA ALA A 223 14.47 21.61 -4.84
C ALA A 223 15.65 21.79 -3.85
N GLY A 224 16.88 21.52 -4.31
CA GLY A 224 18.09 21.60 -3.50
C GLY A 224 18.41 20.37 -2.64
N ALA A 225 17.59 19.34 -2.66
CA ALA A 225 17.81 18.08 -1.98
C ALA A 225 18.35 17.00 -2.95
N GLU A 226 19.32 16.20 -2.49
CA GLU A 226 19.82 15.06 -3.26
C GLU A 226 18.80 13.93 -3.27
N ALA A 227 18.50 13.38 -4.45
CA ALA A 227 17.63 12.25 -4.67
C ALA A 227 18.24 11.29 -5.70
N LEU A 228 17.70 10.09 -5.78
CA LEU A 228 18.15 9.02 -6.67
C LEU A 228 17.08 8.75 -7.74
N VAL A 229 17.53 8.52 -8.97
CA VAL A 229 16.71 8.03 -10.07
C VAL A 229 17.40 6.88 -10.77
N LEU A 230 16.66 6.07 -11.49
CA LEU A 230 17.27 5.10 -12.41
C LEU A 230 17.91 5.85 -13.58
N ARG A 231 19.09 5.43 -13.98
CA ARG A 231 19.82 6.04 -15.12
C ARG A 231 18.97 6.05 -16.39
N GLU A 232 18.21 4.99 -16.62
CA GLU A 232 17.33 4.84 -17.79
C GLU A 232 16.16 5.82 -17.82
N ASP A 233 15.76 6.37 -16.66
CA ASP A 233 14.60 7.26 -16.54
C ASP A 233 14.99 8.75 -16.66
N VAL A 234 16.29 9.09 -16.66
CA VAL A 234 16.78 10.49 -16.64
C VAL A 234 16.27 11.28 -17.84
N GLU A 235 16.41 10.74 -19.04
CA GLU A 235 15.98 11.43 -20.26
C GLU A 235 14.47 11.67 -20.26
N THR A 236 13.69 10.70 -19.83
CA THR A 236 12.23 10.81 -19.69
C THR A 236 11.86 11.92 -18.72
N LEU A 237 12.51 11.96 -17.54
CA LEU A 237 12.23 12.98 -16.52
C LEU A 237 12.57 14.41 -16.98
N VAL A 238 13.65 14.57 -17.76
CA VAL A 238 14.06 15.88 -18.27
C VAL A 238 13.17 16.36 -19.43
N SER A 239 12.61 15.42 -20.20
CA SER A 239 11.79 15.73 -21.39
C SER A 239 10.28 15.77 -21.09
N MET A 240 9.85 15.41 -19.88
CA MET A 240 8.43 15.41 -19.52
C MET A 240 7.91 16.86 -19.40
N ASP A 241 6.86 17.15 -20.18
CA ASP A 241 6.02 18.32 -19.95
C ASP A 241 5.06 18.10 -18.79
N GLU A 242 4.64 19.15 -18.12
CA GLU A 242 3.55 19.08 -17.16
C GLU A 242 2.26 18.64 -17.88
N PRO A 243 1.58 17.58 -17.37
CA PRO A 243 0.32 17.17 -17.99
C PRO A 243 -0.73 18.26 -17.77
N GLU A 244 -1.28 18.80 -18.86
CA GLU A 244 -2.36 19.76 -18.81
C GLU A 244 -3.56 19.18 -18.05
N HIS A 245 -4.10 19.97 -17.11
CA HIS A 245 -5.31 19.67 -16.35
C HIS A 245 -5.31 18.29 -15.65
N ALA A 246 -4.14 17.83 -15.19
CA ALA A 246 -4.04 16.57 -14.46
C ALA A 246 -4.75 16.67 -13.11
N ALA A 247 -5.87 15.98 -12.98
CA ALA A 247 -6.64 15.87 -11.74
C ALA A 247 -7.08 14.42 -11.52
N ASN A 248 -6.94 13.91 -10.26
CA ASN A 248 -7.25 12.54 -9.91
C ASN A 248 -7.82 12.46 -8.49
N LEU A 249 -8.70 11.49 -8.26
CA LEU A 249 -9.14 11.10 -6.92
C LEU A 249 -8.34 9.89 -6.44
N LEU A 250 -7.46 10.12 -5.46
CA LEU A 250 -6.68 9.06 -4.83
C LEU A 250 -7.34 8.63 -3.52
N PRO A 251 -7.49 7.30 -3.28
CA PRO A 251 -8.12 6.79 -2.06
C PRO A 251 -7.21 6.88 -0.84
N SER A 252 -7.75 6.51 0.32
CA SER A 252 -6.95 6.26 1.52
C SER A 252 -5.81 5.28 1.24
N PHE A 253 -4.62 5.55 1.77
CA PHE A 253 -3.45 4.67 1.63
C PHE A 253 -3.00 4.45 0.17
N ASP A 254 -3.36 5.35 -0.74
CA ASP A 254 -2.86 5.26 -2.11
C ASP A 254 -1.33 5.18 -2.12
N PRO A 255 -0.73 4.32 -2.97
CA PRO A 255 0.72 4.17 -3.07
C PRO A 255 1.48 5.49 -3.29
N PHE A 256 0.92 6.43 -4.05
CA PHE A 256 1.52 7.75 -4.28
C PHE A 256 1.69 8.54 -2.98
N LEU A 257 0.69 8.48 -2.08
CA LEU A 257 0.73 9.16 -0.78
C LEU A 257 1.73 8.53 0.19
N LEU A 258 2.12 7.28 -0.05
CA LEU A 258 3.03 6.49 0.79
C LEU A 258 4.47 6.47 0.26
N GLY A 259 4.69 6.88 -0.99
CA GLY A 259 5.96 6.71 -1.68
C GLY A 259 7.14 7.42 -1.01
N HIS A 260 6.97 8.63 -0.51
CA HIS A 260 8.02 9.45 0.08
C HIS A 260 7.79 9.72 1.56
N ARG A 261 8.86 9.90 2.33
CA ARG A 261 8.81 10.31 3.74
C ARG A 261 8.44 11.78 3.87
N ASP A 262 9.12 12.63 3.10
CA ASP A 262 8.82 14.05 3.03
C ASP A 262 7.60 14.30 2.14
N LYS A 263 6.69 15.14 2.59
CA LYS A 263 5.43 15.46 1.89
C LYS A 263 5.38 16.90 1.39
N THR A 264 6.44 17.67 1.55
CA THR A 264 6.47 19.11 1.22
C THR A 264 6.24 19.38 -0.25
N LEU A 265 6.68 18.47 -1.14
CA LEU A 265 6.41 18.57 -2.57
C LEU A 265 4.94 18.26 -2.93
N LEU A 266 4.25 17.51 -2.08
CA LEU A 266 2.86 17.07 -2.32
C LEU A 266 1.84 17.99 -1.66
N LEU A 267 2.20 18.61 -0.52
CA LEU A 267 1.21 19.21 0.38
C LEU A 267 1.82 20.33 1.22
N ASP A 268 1.11 21.42 1.37
CA ASP A 268 1.50 22.49 2.28
C ASP A 268 1.34 22.07 3.73
N SER A 269 2.28 22.49 4.58
CA SER A 269 2.40 22.00 5.97
C SER A 269 1.15 22.25 6.82
N GLU A 270 0.40 23.33 6.55
CA GLU A 270 -0.84 23.67 7.26
C GLU A 270 -1.94 22.63 7.06
N HIS A 271 -1.95 21.92 5.93
CA HIS A 271 -2.93 20.91 5.60
C HIS A 271 -2.50 19.48 5.97
N TYR A 272 -1.23 19.31 6.44
CA TYR A 272 -0.67 17.99 6.73
C TYR A 272 -1.57 17.12 7.60
N LYS A 273 -2.11 17.66 8.71
CA LYS A 273 -2.95 16.91 9.65
C LYS A 273 -4.34 16.56 9.12
N LYS A 274 -4.79 17.19 8.02
CA LYS A 274 -6.04 16.84 7.35
C LYS A 274 -5.87 15.57 6.51
N VAL A 275 -4.68 15.33 5.95
CA VAL A 275 -4.35 14.18 5.11
C VAL A 275 -3.72 13.06 5.95
N TYR A 276 -2.62 13.35 6.65
CA TYR A 276 -1.89 12.37 7.47
C TYR A 276 -2.33 12.48 8.92
N ARG A 277 -3.30 11.63 9.29
CA ARG A 277 -4.02 11.69 10.56
C ARG A 277 -3.36 10.83 11.65
N LYS A 278 -3.91 10.91 12.87
CA LYS A 278 -3.46 10.08 14.00
C LYS A 278 -3.60 8.59 13.69
N ALA A 279 -2.81 7.78 14.39
CA ALA A 279 -2.75 6.32 14.23
C ALA A 279 -2.41 5.83 12.81
N GLY A 280 -1.69 6.66 12.01
CA GLY A 280 -1.25 6.30 10.67
C GLY A 280 -2.36 6.28 9.60
N TRP A 281 -3.53 6.84 9.91
CA TRP A 281 -4.60 6.97 8.92
C TRP A 281 -4.25 8.03 7.88
N ILE A 282 -4.51 7.72 6.60
CA ILE A 282 -4.33 8.65 5.48
C ILE A 282 -5.70 8.88 4.83
N SER A 283 -6.11 10.14 4.73
CA SER A 283 -7.36 10.53 4.09
C SER A 283 -7.28 10.36 2.57
N PRO A 284 -8.39 10.07 1.88
CA PRO A 284 -8.46 10.19 0.43
C PRO A 284 -8.23 11.63 -0.01
N VAL A 285 -7.56 11.85 -1.14
CA VAL A 285 -7.17 13.19 -1.57
C VAL A 285 -7.57 13.49 -3.02
N MET A 286 -7.84 14.76 -3.30
CA MET A 286 -7.89 15.33 -4.63
C MET A 286 -6.47 15.75 -5.02
N LEU A 287 -5.94 15.16 -6.09
CA LEU A 287 -4.63 15.49 -6.65
C LEU A 287 -4.84 16.36 -7.88
N VAL A 288 -4.23 17.53 -7.93
CA VAL A 288 -4.29 18.47 -9.06
C VAL A 288 -2.87 18.94 -9.37
N GLY A 289 -2.41 18.82 -10.61
CA GLY A 289 -1.05 19.19 -11.00
C GLY A 289 0.04 18.52 -10.15
N GLY A 290 -0.16 17.27 -9.74
CA GLY A 290 0.77 16.51 -8.88
C GLY A 290 0.76 16.92 -7.40
N ARG A 291 -0.06 17.88 -6.96
CA ARG A 291 -0.17 18.34 -5.57
C ARG A 291 -1.55 18.04 -4.97
N ILE A 292 -1.59 17.85 -3.66
CA ILE A 292 -2.83 17.59 -2.94
C ILE A 292 -3.59 18.92 -2.77
N ALA A 293 -4.73 19.03 -3.45
CA ALA A 293 -5.56 20.23 -3.47
C ALA A 293 -6.74 20.16 -2.46
N GLY A 294 -6.97 19.01 -1.84
CA GLY A 294 -8.05 18.81 -0.88
C GLY A 294 -8.24 17.35 -0.49
N THR A 295 -9.25 17.09 0.32
CA THR A 295 -9.70 15.74 0.65
C THR A 295 -11.05 15.45 0.00
N TRP A 296 -11.37 14.16 -0.13
CA TRP A 296 -12.68 13.73 -0.56
C TRP A 296 -13.16 12.55 0.27
N ASN A 297 -14.45 12.32 0.26
CA ASN A 297 -15.05 11.17 0.90
C ASN A 297 -16.30 10.75 0.12
N TYR A 298 -16.87 9.58 0.45
CA TYR A 298 -18.14 9.17 -0.11
C TYR A 298 -19.02 8.50 0.93
N THR A 299 -20.34 8.65 0.74
CA THR A 299 -21.36 7.99 1.54
C THR A 299 -22.35 7.29 0.62
N ARG A 300 -22.83 6.11 1.06
CA ARG A 300 -23.85 5.35 0.35
C ARG A 300 -25.23 5.78 0.85
N SER A 301 -26.10 6.23 -0.04
CA SER A 301 -27.46 6.67 0.27
C SER A 301 -28.46 5.94 -0.64
N GLY A 302 -28.94 4.79 -0.20
CA GLY A 302 -29.80 3.93 -1.01
C GLY A 302 -29.07 3.45 -2.28
N LYS A 303 -29.61 3.79 -3.46
CA LYS A 303 -29.01 3.47 -4.77
C LYS A 303 -28.01 4.52 -5.28
N ARG A 304 -27.79 5.58 -4.51
CA ARG A 304 -26.94 6.72 -4.86
C ARG A 304 -25.64 6.69 -4.07
N LEU A 305 -24.54 7.07 -4.72
CA LEU A 305 -23.27 7.42 -4.09
C LEU A 305 -23.20 8.95 -4.01
N VAL A 306 -22.99 9.49 -2.79
CA VAL A 306 -22.70 10.91 -2.59
C VAL A 306 -21.20 11.04 -2.40
N VAL A 307 -20.51 11.75 -3.30
CA VAL A 307 -19.07 12.06 -3.23
C VAL A 307 -18.94 13.50 -2.76
N GLU A 308 -18.23 13.72 -1.68
CA GLU A 308 -18.03 15.02 -1.05
C GLU A 308 -16.59 15.47 -1.21
N PHE A 309 -16.39 16.65 -1.79
CA PHE A 309 -15.10 17.29 -1.99
C PHE A 309 -14.87 18.39 -0.98
N GLU A 310 -13.71 18.40 -0.34
CA GLU A 310 -13.27 19.40 0.64
C GLU A 310 -11.94 20.02 0.18
N PRO A 311 -11.98 21.06 -0.67
CA PRO A 311 -10.76 21.73 -1.15
C PRO A 311 -10.05 22.49 -0.02
N PHE A 312 -8.72 22.60 -0.09
CA PHE A 312 -7.90 23.31 0.90
C PHE A 312 -7.82 24.82 0.69
N GLY A 313 -8.28 25.31 -0.43
CA GLY A 313 -8.36 26.73 -0.78
C GLY A 313 -9.41 26.93 -1.86
N ALA A 314 -9.59 28.15 -2.33
CA ALA A 314 -10.33 28.39 -3.55
C ALA A 314 -9.56 27.69 -4.70
N LEU A 315 -10.08 26.57 -5.18
CA LEU A 315 -9.82 26.16 -6.55
C LEU A 315 -10.41 27.31 -7.36
N GLY A 316 -9.56 28.19 -7.89
CA GLY A 316 -10.00 29.44 -8.51
C GLY A 316 -11.04 29.14 -9.58
N LEU A 317 -12.28 29.55 -9.33
CA LEU A 317 -13.50 29.17 -10.03
C LEU A 317 -13.50 29.47 -11.54
N HIS A 318 -12.52 30.19 -12.07
CA HIS A 318 -12.47 30.56 -13.49
C HIS A 318 -11.23 30.02 -14.23
N GLU A 319 -10.14 29.70 -13.55
CA GLU A 319 -8.91 29.23 -14.19
C GLU A 319 -8.75 27.70 -14.12
N ARG A 320 -9.59 26.99 -13.33
CA ARG A 320 -9.49 25.55 -13.06
C ARG A 320 -10.77 24.76 -13.33
N ARG A 321 -11.63 25.25 -14.20
CA ARG A 321 -12.88 24.56 -14.54
C ARG A 321 -12.63 23.16 -15.13
N ALA A 322 -11.56 23.01 -15.88
CA ALA A 322 -11.20 21.72 -16.48
C ALA A 322 -10.79 20.68 -15.42
N GLU A 323 -10.06 21.10 -14.38
CA GLU A 323 -9.68 20.22 -13.25
C GLU A 323 -10.90 19.83 -12.41
N GLU A 324 -11.86 20.76 -12.18
CA GLU A 324 -13.11 20.46 -11.49
C GLU A 324 -13.95 19.45 -12.29
N GLU A 325 -14.14 19.68 -13.59
CA GLU A 325 -14.85 18.75 -14.48
C GLU A 325 -14.15 17.37 -14.49
N ARG A 326 -12.82 17.33 -14.46
CA ARG A 326 -12.06 16.09 -14.37
C ARG A 326 -12.29 15.37 -13.05
N LEU A 327 -12.26 16.06 -11.90
CA LEU A 327 -12.54 15.47 -10.59
C LEU A 327 -13.97 14.93 -10.50
N GLU A 328 -14.95 15.59 -11.10
CA GLU A 328 -16.33 15.10 -11.18
C GLU A 328 -16.46 13.86 -12.07
N GLN A 329 -15.70 13.77 -13.16
CA GLN A 329 -15.60 12.54 -13.98
C GLN A 329 -14.98 11.40 -13.18
N GLU A 330 -13.89 11.68 -12.42
CA GLU A 330 -13.26 10.71 -11.52
C GLU A 330 -14.25 10.20 -10.45
N ALA A 331 -15.10 11.09 -9.90
CA ALA A 331 -16.16 10.67 -8.97
C ALA A 331 -17.18 9.73 -9.64
N GLY A 332 -17.49 9.96 -10.90
CA GLY A 332 -18.32 9.05 -11.71
C GLY A 332 -17.69 7.66 -11.84
N ASP A 333 -16.37 7.62 -12.12
CA ASP A 333 -15.61 6.36 -12.22
C ASP A 333 -15.55 5.61 -10.86
N VAL A 334 -15.35 6.35 -9.77
CA VAL A 334 -15.43 5.80 -8.41
C VAL A 334 -16.80 5.16 -8.16
N GLY A 335 -17.88 5.85 -8.56
CA GLY A 335 -19.23 5.35 -8.41
C GLY A 335 -19.46 4.06 -9.19
N ARG A 336 -19.03 4.01 -10.44
CA ARG A 336 -19.13 2.81 -11.29
C ARG A 336 -18.38 1.62 -10.69
N LEU A 337 -17.14 1.82 -10.23
CA LEU A 337 -16.37 0.76 -9.57
C LEU A 337 -17.08 0.24 -8.31
N LEU A 338 -17.76 1.11 -7.57
CA LEU A 338 -18.46 0.74 -6.34
C LEU A 338 -19.87 0.19 -6.58
N GLY A 339 -20.29 0.03 -7.86
CA GLY A 339 -21.57 -0.54 -8.26
C GLY A 339 -22.76 0.42 -8.16
N PHE A 340 -22.52 1.74 -8.27
CA PHE A 340 -23.54 2.76 -8.25
C PHE A 340 -23.75 3.38 -9.64
N GLU A 341 -24.99 3.49 -10.07
CA GLU A 341 -25.37 4.16 -11.32
C GLU A 341 -25.64 5.65 -11.09
N GLU A 342 -26.10 6.02 -9.90
CA GLU A 342 -26.45 7.38 -9.53
C GLU A 342 -25.39 7.98 -8.62
N ILE A 343 -24.64 8.97 -9.13
CA ILE A 343 -23.57 9.64 -8.40
C ILE A 343 -23.92 11.12 -8.22
N GLN A 344 -23.86 11.60 -6.98
CA GLN A 344 -24.04 13.00 -6.64
C GLN A 344 -22.72 13.56 -6.09
N VAL A 345 -22.19 14.58 -6.76
CA VAL A 345 -21.02 15.31 -6.26
C VAL A 345 -21.47 16.52 -5.43
N ARG A 346 -20.81 16.76 -4.31
CA ARG A 346 -20.99 17.92 -3.45
C ARG A 346 -19.63 18.55 -3.16
N TRP A 347 -19.54 19.85 -3.38
CA TRP A 347 -18.39 20.64 -2.99
C TRP A 347 -18.70 21.32 -1.65
N SER A 348 -17.84 21.11 -0.64
CA SER A 348 -17.97 21.86 0.61
C SER A 348 -17.62 23.33 0.33
N SER A 349 -18.48 24.23 0.73
CA SER A 349 -18.22 25.67 0.65
C SER A 349 -17.17 26.07 1.67
N THR A 350 -15.90 25.93 1.33
CA THR A 350 -14.85 26.72 1.98
C THR A 350 -14.90 28.11 1.35
N ALA A 351 -16.05 28.79 1.49
CA ALA A 351 -16.14 30.20 1.21
C ALA A 351 -15.23 30.90 2.23
N VAL A 352 -14.05 31.26 1.80
CA VAL A 352 -13.43 32.47 2.34
C VAL A 352 -14.49 33.54 2.21
N ARG A 353 -15.10 33.95 3.33
CA ARG A 353 -15.80 35.22 3.44
C ARG A 353 -14.72 36.28 3.15
N ALA A 354 -14.55 36.60 1.88
CA ALA A 354 -13.91 37.83 1.48
C ALA A 354 -14.73 38.94 2.15
N GLY A 355 -14.06 39.69 2.99
CA GLY A 355 -14.69 40.74 3.80
C GLY A 355 -15.54 41.64 2.91
N CYS A 356 -16.78 41.82 3.37
CA CYS A 356 -17.65 42.86 2.88
C CYS A 356 -16.98 44.19 3.27
N VAL A 357 -16.32 44.83 2.28
CA VAL A 357 -15.92 46.23 2.41
C VAL A 357 -17.18 47.01 2.07
N THR A 358 -17.88 47.47 3.09
CA THR A 358 -18.91 48.51 3.00
C THR A 358 -18.20 49.83 2.79
N TYR A 359 -18.47 50.48 1.64
CA TYR A 359 -18.24 51.89 1.41
C TYR A 359 -19.41 52.71 1.98
#